data_4a1236baea3b87467c23185e5bcb2546
#
_entry.id   4a1236baea3b87467c23185e5bcb2546
#
_cell.length_a   1.000
_cell.length_b   1.000
_cell.length_c   1.000
_cell.angle_alpha   90.00
_cell.angle_beta   90.00
_cell.angle_gamma   90.00
#
_symmetry.space_group_name_H-M   'P 1'
#
loop_
_entity.id
_entity.type
_entity.pdbx_description
1 polymer ?
#
loop_
_entity_poly.entity_id
_entity_poly.type
_entity_poly.pdbx_seq_one_letter_code
_entity_poly.pdbx_strand_id
1 'polypeptide(L)'
;MNRRLTKAFIGALSFAAALSTAVVCNASDAQAKKASVKKVTASAPSGKKVYVAKGKKVKITTIVKVKPNKKANKKVTYKSANKKIATVSAKGVVKGVKAGKTKITITSKKNKKKKTVLKVYVKKAAVKKVKINSKNFVLSAGGTKKLTAKVTPKKNVYKKVAWTSSNKKVATVTSKGVVKGLSEGTAKITASAVDGSKKKASVTVKVGAGIASVSAVRKNVIRVILTGKKSIIRS
;
A
#
# COMPACT_ATOMS: atom_id res chain seq x y z
N MET A 1 -56.63 -49.24 8.23
CA MET A 1 -56.47 -50.49 9.02
C MET A 1 -55.33 -50.27 10.00
N ASN A 2 -55.68 -49.96 11.26
CA ASN A 2 -55.36 -50.80 12.44
C ASN A 2 -53.83 -50.80 12.77
N ARG A 3 -53.34 -50.59 13.94
CA ARG A 3 -53.78 -50.55 15.37
C ARG A 3 -52.50 -50.10 16.15
N ARG A 4 -52.61 -49.21 17.11
CA ARG A 4 -52.60 -49.41 18.58
C ARG A 4 -51.52 -50.40 19.06
N LEU A 5 -50.70 -50.15 20.13
CA LEU A 5 -51.02 -49.88 21.55
C LEU A 5 -49.68 -49.65 22.30
N THR A 6 -49.62 -48.65 23.08
CA THR A 6 -49.38 -48.57 24.56
C THR A 6 -48.62 -49.70 25.26
N LYS A 7 -47.67 -49.38 26.09
CA LYS A 7 -47.73 -49.70 27.54
C LYS A 7 -46.67 -48.95 28.34
N ALA A 8 -47.15 -48.33 29.38
CA ALA A 8 -46.41 -47.77 30.48
C ALA A 8 -45.85 -48.85 31.39
N PHE A 9 -44.75 -48.58 32.11
CA PHE A 9 -44.45 -49.23 33.37
C PHE A 9 -43.95 -48.19 34.38
N ILE A 10 -44.61 -48.13 35.49
CA ILE A 10 -44.32 -47.38 36.68
C ILE A 10 -43.36 -48.19 37.54
N GLY A 11 -42.37 -47.58 38.11
CA GLY A 11 -41.52 -48.17 39.13
C GLY A 11 -40.81 -47.10 39.93
N ALA A 12 -41.14 -47.06 41.19
CA ALA A 12 -40.93 -46.00 42.18
C ALA A 12 -39.53 -46.00 42.83
N LEU A 13 -39.19 -44.80 43.30
CA LEU A 13 -38.50 -44.44 44.56
C LEU A 13 -37.01 -44.80 44.75
N SER A 14 -36.17 -43.79 44.83
CA SER A 14 -35.56 -43.44 46.13
C SER A 14 -34.79 -42.13 46.07
N PHE A 15 -34.88 -41.41 47.15
CA PHE A 15 -34.27 -40.14 47.54
C PHE A 15 -32.73 -40.14 47.43
N ALA A 16 -32.15 -39.13 46.79
CA ALA A 16 -30.90 -38.53 47.22
C ALA A 16 -30.88 -37.08 46.71
N ALA A 17 -31.02 -36.16 47.59
CA ALA A 17 -30.83 -34.72 47.37
C ALA A 17 -29.34 -34.47 47.06
N ALA A 18 -29.02 -34.20 45.80
CA ALA A 18 -27.78 -33.54 45.44
C ALA A 18 -28.14 -32.15 44.89
N LEU A 19 -27.83 -31.13 45.64
CA LEU A 19 -27.90 -29.73 45.26
C LEU A 19 -26.91 -29.50 44.11
N SER A 20 -27.29 -29.77 42.88
CA SER A 20 -26.56 -29.29 41.73
C SER A 20 -27.09 -27.90 41.43
N THR A 21 -26.26 -26.90 41.81
CA THR A 21 -26.35 -25.56 41.25
C THR A 21 -26.26 -25.73 39.72
N ALA A 22 -27.41 -25.71 39.06
CA ALA A 22 -27.48 -25.53 37.65
C ALA A 22 -26.81 -24.16 37.38
N VAL A 23 -25.56 -24.20 36.96
CA VAL A 23 -24.94 -23.06 36.27
C VAL A 23 -25.79 -22.90 35.02
N VAL A 24 -26.77 -22.04 35.08
CA VAL A 24 -27.42 -21.49 33.91
C VAL A 24 -26.32 -20.75 33.18
N CYS A 25 -25.62 -21.46 32.28
CA CYS A 25 -24.88 -20.80 31.22
C CYS A 25 -25.93 -20.00 30.44
N ASN A 26 -26.10 -18.74 30.87
CA ASN A 26 -26.68 -17.76 30.00
C ASN A 26 -25.85 -17.75 28.73
N ALA A 27 -26.25 -18.54 27.78
CA ALA A 27 -25.89 -18.40 26.36
C ALA A 27 -26.53 -17.10 25.84
N SER A 28 -26.49 -16.04 26.69
CA SER A 28 -26.89 -14.71 26.33
C SER A 28 -25.74 -14.13 25.49
N ASP A 29 -25.99 -14.13 24.20
CA ASP A 29 -25.48 -13.13 23.29
C ASP A 29 -23.97 -13.08 22.99
N ALA A 30 -23.39 -14.19 22.63
CA ALA A 30 -22.37 -14.12 21.60
C ALA A 30 -23.03 -13.84 20.23
N GLN A 31 -23.94 -12.86 20.15
CA GLN A 31 -24.39 -12.31 18.88
C GLN A 31 -23.13 -11.80 18.15
N ALA A 32 -22.65 -12.62 17.22
CA ALA A 32 -21.44 -12.33 16.47
C ALA A 32 -21.59 -10.94 15.85
N LYS A 33 -20.93 -9.95 16.45
CA LYS A 33 -21.05 -8.52 16.14
C LYS A 33 -21.01 -8.33 14.63
N LYS A 34 -22.15 -7.97 14.04
CA LYS A 34 -22.38 -7.87 12.60
C LYS A 34 -21.29 -7.00 11.96
N ALA A 35 -20.50 -7.57 11.05
CA ALA A 35 -19.38 -6.88 10.47
C ALA A 35 -19.83 -5.61 9.71
N SER A 36 -19.29 -4.47 10.08
CA SER A 36 -19.62 -3.16 9.51
C SER A 36 -18.45 -2.55 8.74
N VAL A 37 -18.73 -1.91 7.60
CA VAL A 37 -17.73 -1.15 6.85
C VAL A 37 -17.52 0.19 7.53
N LYS A 38 -16.31 0.44 8.04
CA LYS A 38 -15.93 1.70 8.70
C LYS A 38 -15.47 2.75 7.71
N LYS A 39 -14.62 2.36 6.73
CA LYS A 39 -14.04 3.32 5.77
C LYS A 39 -13.68 2.66 4.45
N VAL A 40 -13.86 3.39 3.35
CA VAL A 40 -13.33 3.06 2.02
C VAL A 40 -12.28 4.11 1.67
N THR A 41 -11.07 3.68 1.34
CA THR A 41 -10.00 4.55 0.83
C THR A 41 -9.49 4.00 -0.49
N ALA A 42 -9.03 4.90 -1.35
CA ALA A 42 -8.45 4.50 -2.63
C ALA A 42 -7.28 5.41 -2.99
N SER A 43 -6.31 4.84 -3.69
CA SER A 43 -5.14 5.55 -4.20
C SER A 43 -4.72 5.01 -5.57
N ALA A 44 -3.98 5.81 -6.30
CA ALA A 44 -3.30 5.44 -7.54
C ALA A 44 -1.77 5.51 -7.30
N PRO A 45 -0.93 5.07 -8.25
CA PRO A 45 0.53 5.25 -8.15
C PRO A 45 0.98 6.70 -7.89
N SER A 46 0.14 7.67 -8.23
CA SER A 46 0.31 9.11 -7.98
C SER A 46 -0.36 9.63 -6.70
N GLY A 47 -0.84 8.75 -5.81
CA GLY A 47 -1.54 9.08 -4.57
C GLY A 47 -3.05 9.26 -4.76
N LYS A 48 -3.64 10.33 -4.19
CA LYS A 48 -5.11 10.57 -4.20
C LYS A 48 -5.67 11.06 -5.55
N LYS A 49 -4.84 11.30 -6.55
CA LYS A 49 -5.23 11.71 -7.90
C LYS A 49 -4.80 10.63 -8.89
N VAL A 50 -5.62 10.33 -9.89
CA VAL A 50 -5.30 9.39 -10.97
C VAL A 50 -4.86 10.19 -12.18
N TYR A 51 -3.67 9.91 -12.68
CA TYR A 51 -3.16 10.47 -13.92
C TYR A 51 -3.03 9.33 -14.92
N VAL A 52 -3.64 9.50 -16.08
CA VAL A 52 -3.62 8.50 -17.13
C VAL A 52 -3.49 9.19 -18.50
N ALA A 53 -2.72 8.63 -19.42
CA ALA A 53 -2.67 9.11 -20.79
C ALA A 53 -3.82 8.51 -21.61
N LYS A 54 -4.24 9.18 -22.67
CA LYS A 54 -5.22 8.65 -23.64
C LYS A 54 -4.80 7.27 -24.12
N GLY A 55 -5.71 6.30 -24.10
CA GLY A 55 -5.46 4.91 -24.45
C GLY A 55 -4.73 4.06 -23.41
N LYS A 56 -4.13 4.67 -22.38
CA LYS A 56 -3.38 3.93 -21.34
C LYS A 56 -4.28 3.55 -20.16
N LYS A 57 -3.77 2.62 -19.34
CA LYS A 57 -4.49 2.06 -18.18
C LYS A 57 -3.69 2.27 -16.90
N VAL A 58 -4.38 2.60 -15.81
CA VAL A 58 -3.80 2.75 -14.46
C VAL A 58 -4.66 2.00 -13.45
N LYS A 59 -4.04 1.20 -12.61
CA LYS A 59 -4.71 0.45 -11.53
C LYS A 59 -4.93 1.36 -10.31
N ILE A 60 -6.14 1.34 -9.75
CA ILE A 60 -6.47 1.92 -8.46
C ILE A 60 -6.31 0.84 -7.39
N THR A 61 -5.60 1.14 -6.30
CA THR A 61 -5.58 0.34 -5.09
C THR A 61 -6.67 0.82 -4.15
N THR A 62 -7.53 -0.08 -3.71
CA THR A 62 -8.65 0.23 -2.80
C THR A 62 -8.50 -0.55 -1.51
N ILE A 63 -8.66 0.14 -0.38
CA ILE A 63 -8.64 -0.44 0.97
C ILE A 63 -10.00 -0.18 1.62
N VAL A 64 -10.63 -1.25 2.09
CA VAL A 64 -11.89 -1.20 2.85
C VAL A 64 -11.60 -1.64 4.28
N LYS A 65 -11.74 -0.73 5.23
CA LYS A 65 -11.64 -1.05 6.67
C LYS A 65 -12.98 -1.55 7.19
N VAL A 66 -12.98 -2.73 7.79
CA VAL A 66 -14.16 -3.44 8.31
C VAL A 66 -13.90 -3.88 9.75
N LYS A 67 -14.88 -3.82 10.62
CA LYS A 67 -14.84 -4.37 11.99
C LYS A 67 -16.07 -5.24 12.23
N PRO A 68 -15.93 -6.50 12.66
CA PRO A 68 -14.72 -7.33 12.61
C PRO A 68 -14.25 -7.56 11.18
N ASN A 69 -12.99 -8.01 11.00
CA ASN A 69 -12.33 -8.11 9.69
C ASN A 69 -12.80 -9.33 8.88
N LYS A 70 -13.91 -9.19 8.14
CA LYS A 70 -14.48 -10.24 7.27
C LYS A 70 -14.28 -9.92 5.77
N LYS A 71 -13.76 -10.86 4.97
CA LYS A 71 -13.48 -10.69 3.52
C LYS A 71 -14.73 -10.29 2.70
N ALA A 72 -15.90 -10.86 3.01
CA ALA A 72 -17.15 -10.61 2.29
C ALA A 72 -17.57 -9.13 2.25
N ASN A 73 -17.18 -8.35 3.26
CA ASN A 73 -17.57 -6.95 3.39
C ASN A 73 -16.59 -5.97 2.71
N LYS A 74 -15.52 -6.47 2.08
CA LYS A 74 -14.51 -5.65 1.39
C LYS A 74 -14.80 -5.38 -0.09
N LYS A 75 -15.88 -5.95 -0.65
CA LYS A 75 -16.27 -5.73 -2.06
C LYS A 75 -16.70 -4.28 -2.30
N VAL A 76 -16.26 -3.72 -3.44
CA VAL A 76 -16.58 -2.36 -3.88
C VAL A 76 -17.09 -2.33 -5.31
N THR A 77 -17.76 -1.24 -5.67
CA THR A 77 -18.11 -0.87 -7.04
C THR A 77 -17.35 0.39 -7.44
N TYR A 78 -17.09 0.53 -8.73
CA TYR A 78 -16.44 1.69 -9.33
C TYR A 78 -17.37 2.33 -10.35
N LYS A 79 -17.55 3.65 -10.27
CA LYS A 79 -18.38 4.42 -11.24
C LYS A 79 -17.59 5.64 -11.71
N SER A 80 -17.45 5.80 -13.02
CA SER A 80 -16.92 7.03 -13.61
C SER A 80 -18.04 8.05 -13.77
N ALA A 81 -17.80 9.30 -13.42
CA ALA A 81 -18.72 10.40 -13.62
C ALA A 81 -18.85 10.80 -15.11
N ASN A 82 -17.79 10.58 -15.91
CA ASN A 82 -17.82 10.80 -17.34
C ASN A 82 -17.02 9.71 -18.07
N LYS A 83 -17.72 8.76 -18.67
CA LYS A 83 -17.14 7.65 -19.43
C LYS A 83 -16.48 8.09 -20.74
N LYS A 84 -16.89 9.23 -21.33
CA LYS A 84 -16.27 9.82 -22.53
C LYS A 84 -14.84 10.32 -22.25
N ILE A 85 -14.50 10.64 -20.96
CA ILE A 85 -13.16 11.08 -20.54
C ILE A 85 -12.35 9.89 -20.02
N ALA A 86 -12.90 9.09 -19.10
CA ALA A 86 -12.24 7.90 -18.59
C ALA A 86 -13.26 6.84 -18.18
N THR A 87 -12.94 5.58 -18.42
CA THR A 87 -13.68 4.41 -17.92
C THR A 87 -12.97 3.75 -16.78
N VAL A 88 -13.68 2.93 -16.00
CA VAL A 88 -13.12 2.12 -14.92
C VAL A 88 -13.76 0.75 -14.93
N SER A 89 -12.94 -0.30 -14.82
CA SER A 89 -13.41 -1.69 -14.74
C SER A 89 -13.80 -2.07 -13.31
N ALA A 90 -14.53 -3.19 -13.15
CA ALA A 90 -14.85 -3.79 -11.86
C ALA A 90 -13.59 -4.14 -11.03
N LYS A 91 -12.47 -4.39 -11.69
CA LYS A 91 -11.16 -4.65 -11.05
C LYS A 91 -10.42 -3.36 -10.65
N GLY A 92 -11.02 -2.16 -10.81
CA GLY A 92 -10.41 -0.86 -10.48
C GLY A 92 -9.30 -0.43 -11.47
N VAL A 93 -9.38 -0.84 -12.73
CA VAL A 93 -8.46 -0.38 -13.78
C VAL A 93 -9.11 0.79 -14.51
N VAL A 94 -8.47 1.95 -14.47
CA VAL A 94 -8.90 3.19 -15.15
C VAL A 94 -8.25 3.24 -16.52
N LYS A 95 -9.05 3.43 -17.59
CA LYS A 95 -8.59 3.68 -18.97
C LYS A 95 -8.89 5.13 -19.35
N GLY A 96 -7.88 5.85 -19.82
CA GLY A 96 -8.07 7.19 -20.41
C GLY A 96 -8.68 7.10 -21.80
N VAL A 97 -9.78 7.81 -22.05
CA VAL A 97 -10.50 7.82 -23.34
C VAL A 97 -10.21 9.11 -24.10
N LYS A 98 -10.51 10.26 -23.50
CA LYS A 98 -10.32 11.61 -24.07
C LYS A 98 -9.62 12.49 -23.06
N ALA A 99 -8.77 13.40 -23.51
CA ALA A 99 -8.13 14.37 -22.63
C ALA A 99 -9.17 15.20 -21.86
N GLY A 100 -8.95 15.39 -20.56
CA GLY A 100 -9.91 16.09 -19.71
C GLY A 100 -9.80 15.69 -18.23
N LYS A 101 -10.80 16.11 -17.47
CA LYS A 101 -10.91 15.83 -16.02
C LYS A 101 -12.23 15.13 -15.74
N THR A 102 -12.21 14.10 -14.89
CA THR A 102 -13.42 13.43 -14.40
C THR A 102 -13.20 12.92 -12.97
N LYS A 103 -14.19 12.28 -12.40
CA LYS A 103 -14.16 11.67 -11.08
C LYS A 103 -14.49 10.19 -11.17
N ILE A 104 -13.89 9.36 -10.33
CA ILE A 104 -14.28 7.98 -10.13
C ILE A 104 -14.72 7.84 -8.68
N THR A 105 -15.95 7.39 -8.49
CA THR A 105 -16.53 7.08 -7.19
C THR A 105 -16.35 5.59 -6.92
N ILE A 106 -15.81 5.27 -5.76
CA ILE A 106 -15.62 3.90 -5.26
C ILE A 106 -16.55 3.74 -4.06
N THR A 107 -17.51 2.82 -4.15
CA THR A 107 -18.54 2.63 -3.15
C THR A 107 -18.49 1.21 -2.59
N SER A 108 -18.59 1.04 -1.28
CA SER A 108 -18.73 -0.28 -0.67
C SER A 108 -20.02 -0.94 -1.09
N LYS A 109 -19.98 -2.21 -1.51
CA LYS A 109 -21.20 -3.01 -1.80
C LYS A 109 -22.02 -3.25 -0.55
N LYS A 110 -21.38 -3.46 0.61
CA LYS A 110 -22.08 -3.74 1.88
C LYS A 110 -22.67 -2.49 2.52
N ASN A 111 -22.02 -1.33 2.37
CA ASN A 111 -22.53 -0.07 2.92
C ASN A 111 -22.38 1.05 1.90
N LYS A 112 -23.44 1.35 1.17
CA LYS A 112 -23.47 2.35 0.09
C LYS A 112 -23.17 3.78 0.57
N LYS A 113 -23.38 4.09 1.87
CA LYS A 113 -22.99 5.36 2.50
C LYS A 113 -21.46 5.52 2.59
N LYS A 114 -20.69 4.42 2.64
CA LYS A 114 -19.21 4.43 2.68
C LYS A 114 -18.64 4.41 1.26
N LYS A 115 -18.21 5.59 0.80
CA LYS A 115 -17.66 5.85 -0.54
C LYS A 115 -16.41 6.74 -0.47
N THR A 116 -15.60 6.71 -1.51
CA THR A 116 -14.48 7.63 -1.73
C THR A 116 -14.43 8.02 -3.18
N VAL A 117 -13.89 9.21 -3.46
CA VAL A 117 -13.82 9.78 -4.81
C VAL A 117 -12.38 10.09 -5.16
N LEU A 118 -11.95 9.67 -6.34
CA LEU A 118 -10.66 10.02 -6.92
C LEU A 118 -10.88 10.98 -8.11
N LYS A 119 -10.12 12.07 -8.13
CA LYS A 119 -10.04 12.97 -9.30
C LYS A 119 -9.16 12.30 -10.36
N VAL A 120 -9.64 12.23 -11.58
CA VAL A 120 -8.95 11.62 -12.73
C VAL A 120 -8.59 12.71 -13.73
N TYR A 121 -7.35 12.69 -14.19
CA TYR A 121 -6.80 13.62 -15.17
C TYR A 121 -6.26 12.81 -16.35
N VAL A 122 -6.88 12.98 -17.52
CA VAL A 122 -6.44 12.34 -18.74
C VAL A 122 -5.63 13.34 -19.55
N LYS A 123 -4.40 12.98 -19.91
CA LYS A 123 -3.52 13.78 -20.79
C LYS A 123 -3.54 13.25 -22.21
N LYS A 124 -3.35 14.14 -23.20
CA LYS A 124 -3.40 13.84 -24.64
C LYS A 124 -2.30 12.86 -25.03
N ALA A 125 -1.08 13.04 -24.54
CA ALA A 125 0.08 12.19 -24.84
C ALA A 125 0.51 11.34 -23.64
N ALA A 126 1.15 10.21 -23.93
CA ALA A 126 1.79 9.34 -22.93
C ALA A 126 3.28 9.65 -22.82
N VAL A 127 3.86 9.38 -21.65
CA VAL A 127 5.32 9.44 -21.47
C VAL A 127 6.00 8.39 -22.34
N LYS A 128 6.97 8.83 -23.16
CA LYS A 128 7.79 7.96 -24.03
C LYS A 128 9.09 7.53 -23.36
N LYS A 129 9.70 8.39 -22.53
CA LYS A 129 10.97 8.13 -21.84
C LYS A 129 11.00 8.80 -20.47
N VAL A 130 11.63 8.14 -19.51
CA VAL A 130 12.02 8.69 -18.19
C VAL A 130 13.54 8.65 -18.12
N LYS A 131 14.15 9.74 -17.64
CA LYS A 131 15.59 9.82 -17.31
C LYS A 131 15.75 10.32 -15.89
N ILE A 132 16.68 9.75 -15.12
CA ILE A 132 17.10 10.25 -13.82
C ILE A 132 18.37 11.06 -14.04
N ASN A 133 18.53 12.18 -13.31
CA ASN A 133 19.67 13.09 -13.42
C ASN A 133 20.93 12.61 -12.66
N SER A 134 21.04 11.33 -12.41
CA SER A 134 22.18 10.74 -11.70
C SER A 134 22.58 9.43 -12.33
N LYS A 135 23.86 9.11 -12.32
CA LYS A 135 24.40 7.76 -12.46
C LYS A 135 24.24 7.00 -11.14
N ASN A 136 24.75 5.77 -11.07
CA ASN A 136 24.88 5.05 -9.80
C ASN A 136 25.74 5.86 -8.83
N PHE A 137 25.45 5.74 -7.53
CA PHE A 137 26.11 6.55 -6.50
C PHE A 137 26.22 5.80 -5.18
N VAL A 138 27.09 6.30 -4.32
CA VAL A 138 27.30 5.79 -2.97
C VAL A 138 26.75 6.80 -1.96
N LEU A 139 26.23 6.32 -0.87
CA LEU A 139 25.85 7.09 0.32
C LEU A 139 26.44 6.43 1.56
N SER A 140 26.74 7.22 2.56
CA SER A 140 26.92 6.70 3.93
C SER A 140 25.56 6.34 4.55
N ALA A 141 25.54 5.48 5.55
CA ALA A 141 24.37 5.32 6.40
C ALA A 141 24.00 6.69 7.03
N GLY A 142 22.71 7.05 6.98
CA GLY A 142 22.21 8.37 7.36
C GLY A 142 22.29 9.42 6.25
N GLY A 143 23.18 9.25 5.26
CA GLY A 143 23.37 10.20 4.15
C GLY A 143 22.14 10.33 3.24
N THR A 144 22.00 11.48 2.60
CA THR A 144 20.88 11.76 1.69
C THR A 144 21.35 12.31 0.35
N LYS A 145 20.58 12.02 -0.72
CA LYS A 145 20.78 12.60 -2.06
C LYS A 145 19.46 12.86 -2.74
N LYS A 146 19.29 14.04 -3.30
CA LYS A 146 18.11 14.36 -4.10
C LYS A 146 18.30 13.94 -5.55
N LEU A 147 17.36 13.13 -6.04
CA LEU A 147 17.24 12.75 -7.43
C LEU A 147 16.10 13.52 -8.09
N THR A 148 16.29 13.87 -9.36
CA THR A 148 15.22 14.40 -10.21
C THR A 148 15.02 13.50 -11.42
N ALA A 149 13.79 13.48 -11.94
CA ALA A 149 13.47 12.70 -13.14
C ALA A 149 12.87 13.61 -14.21
N LYS A 150 13.40 13.50 -15.42
CA LYS A 150 12.87 14.18 -16.62
C LYS A 150 12.07 13.19 -17.45
N VAL A 151 10.94 13.62 -17.99
CA VAL A 151 10.08 12.81 -18.88
C VAL A 151 9.99 13.42 -20.27
N THR A 152 9.89 12.58 -21.28
CA THR A 152 9.72 12.98 -22.68
C THR A 152 8.40 12.41 -23.20
N PRO A 153 7.60 13.17 -23.99
CA PRO A 153 7.80 14.56 -24.40
C PRO A 153 7.58 15.55 -23.26
N LYS A 154 8.03 16.81 -23.42
CA LYS A 154 7.86 17.86 -22.38
C LYS A 154 6.44 18.42 -22.29
N LYS A 155 5.64 18.35 -23.40
CA LYS A 155 4.28 18.89 -23.47
C LYS A 155 3.22 17.77 -23.51
N ASN A 156 2.00 18.07 -23.07
CA ASN A 156 0.81 17.18 -23.12
C ASN A 156 0.92 15.86 -22.35
N VAL A 157 1.92 15.69 -21.47
CA VAL A 157 2.10 14.52 -20.60
C VAL A 157 2.02 14.91 -19.13
N TYR A 158 1.92 13.90 -18.27
CA TYR A 158 2.03 14.08 -16.83
C TYR A 158 3.49 13.93 -16.41
N LYS A 159 4.11 15.03 -15.91
CA LYS A 159 5.54 15.09 -15.65
C LYS A 159 6.00 14.42 -14.34
N LYS A 160 5.10 14.21 -13.38
CA LYS A 160 5.48 13.57 -12.11
C LYS A 160 5.71 12.08 -12.29
N VAL A 161 6.65 11.56 -11.51
CA VAL A 161 6.97 10.13 -11.43
C VAL A 161 6.66 9.61 -10.02
N ALA A 162 6.49 8.30 -9.89
CA ALA A 162 6.47 7.61 -8.62
C ALA A 162 7.88 7.04 -8.37
N TRP A 163 8.42 7.31 -7.20
CA TRP A 163 9.71 6.79 -6.75
C TRP A 163 9.53 5.53 -5.92
N THR A 164 10.37 4.55 -6.13
CA THR A 164 10.38 3.29 -5.35
C THR A 164 11.81 2.83 -5.11
N SER A 165 12.04 2.19 -3.98
CA SER A 165 13.28 1.47 -3.67
C SER A 165 13.02 -0.03 -3.72
N SER A 166 13.98 -0.80 -4.26
CA SER A 166 13.93 -2.27 -4.28
C SER A 166 14.19 -2.87 -2.89
N ASN A 167 14.95 -2.16 -2.06
CA ASN A 167 15.22 -2.57 -0.68
C ASN A 167 15.14 -1.36 0.26
N LYS A 168 14.02 -1.27 0.96
CA LYS A 168 13.75 -0.17 1.90
C LYS A 168 14.53 -0.28 3.22
N LYS A 169 15.10 -1.44 3.52
CA LYS A 169 16.00 -1.60 4.67
C LYS A 169 17.36 -0.95 4.40
N VAL A 170 17.83 -1.01 3.15
CA VAL A 170 19.11 -0.40 2.72
C VAL A 170 18.95 1.08 2.41
N ALA A 171 17.96 1.45 1.58
CA ALA A 171 17.71 2.84 1.24
C ALA A 171 16.23 3.11 1.00
N THR A 172 15.74 4.25 1.47
CA THR A 172 14.40 4.75 1.20
C THR A 172 14.44 5.90 0.19
N VAL A 173 13.30 6.18 -0.43
CA VAL A 173 13.12 7.34 -1.31
C VAL A 173 11.77 7.99 -1.06
N THR A 174 11.76 9.31 -0.93
CA THR A 174 10.53 10.10 -0.76
C THR A 174 9.83 10.32 -2.10
N SER A 175 8.57 10.75 -2.05
CA SER A 175 7.83 11.17 -3.26
C SER A 175 8.46 12.36 -3.99
N LYS A 176 9.32 13.13 -3.32
CA LYS A 176 10.09 14.26 -3.89
C LYS A 176 11.42 13.81 -4.49
N GLY A 177 11.78 12.51 -4.43
CA GLY A 177 13.02 11.96 -4.96
C GLY A 177 14.24 12.11 -4.04
N VAL A 178 14.04 12.38 -2.75
CA VAL A 178 15.14 12.38 -1.77
C VAL A 178 15.37 10.93 -1.34
N VAL A 179 16.56 10.43 -1.63
CA VAL A 179 17.04 9.10 -1.21
C VAL A 179 17.75 9.27 0.12
N LYS A 180 17.52 8.38 1.08
CA LYS A 180 18.23 8.27 2.36
C LYS A 180 18.81 6.87 2.49
N GLY A 181 20.10 6.75 2.70
CA GLY A 181 20.79 5.52 3.09
C GLY A 181 20.45 5.15 4.52
N LEU A 182 20.16 3.90 4.81
CA LEU A 182 19.79 3.42 6.14
C LEU A 182 20.81 2.43 6.69
N SER A 183 21.11 1.37 5.93
CA SER A 183 22.07 0.33 6.32
C SER A 183 22.92 -0.09 5.13
N GLU A 184 24.04 -0.71 5.39
CA GLU A 184 24.92 -1.24 4.34
C GLU A 184 24.19 -2.14 3.35
N GLY A 185 24.61 -2.06 2.10
CA GLY A 185 24.06 -2.86 1.02
C GLY A 185 23.80 -2.08 -0.25
N THR A 186 23.01 -2.68 -1.13
CA THR A 186 22.68 -2.11 -2.43
C THR A 186 21.17 -2.05 -2.62
N ALA A 187 20.68 -0.93 -3.13
CA ALA A 187 19.28 -0.76 -3.49
C ALA A 187 19.15 -0.08 -4.87
N LYS A 188 18.15 -0.51 -5.64
CA LYS A 188 17.79 0.14 -6.92
C LYS A 188 16.68 1.14 -6.67
N ILE A 189 16.93 2.41 -6.98
CA ILE A 189 15.94 3.48 -6.91
C ILE A 189 15.34 3.67 -8.30
N THR A 190 14.02 3.53 -8.41
CA THR A 190 13.30 3.58 -9.67
C THR A 190 12.33 4.74 -9.72
N ALA A 191 12.39 5.54 -10.78
CA ALA A 191 11.40 6.55 -11.15
C ALA A 191 10.47 5.98 -12.23
N SER A 192 9.19 5.85 -11.94
CA SER A 192 8.19 5.30 -12.86
C SER A 192 7.17 6.35 -13.27
N ALA A 193 6.86 6.45 -14.55
CA ALA A 193 5.77 7.30 -15.04
C ALA A 193 4.42 6.83 -14.47
N VAL A 194 3.60 7.78 -14.01
CA VAL A 194 2.32 7.48 -13.33
C VAL A 194 1.11 7.49 -14.27
N ASP A 195 1.34 7.70 -15.58
CA ASP A 195 0.32 7.90 -16.60
C ASP A 195 -0.15 6.60 -17.29
N GLY A 196 0.36 5.46 -16.84
CA GLY A 196 0.06 4.14 -17.42
C GLY A 196 0.93 3.77 -18.61
N SER A 197 1.92 4.58 -18.99
CA SER A 197 2.89 4.28 -20.08
C SER A 197 3.87 3.18 -19.71
N LYS A 198 4.00 2.81 -18.42
CA LYS A 198 4.97 1.84 -17.88
C LYS A 198 6.43 2.22 -18.08
N LYS A 199 6.72 3.46 -18.53
CA LYS A 199 8.09 3.94 -18.71
C LYS A 199 8.73 4.22 -17.35
N LYS A 200 9.99 3.78 -17.19
CA LYS A 200 10.74 3.89 -15.95
C LYS A 200 12.23 4.09 -16.24
N ALA A 201 12.94 4.62 -15.27
CA ALA A 201 14.40 4.65 -15.21
C ALA A 201 14.83 4.28 -13.79
N SER A 202 16.02 3.72 -13.65
CA SER A 202 16.55 3.30 -12.36
C SER A 202 18.01 3.71 -12.23
N VAL A 203 18.43 3.93 -10.98
CA VAL A 203 19.83 4.08 -10.57
C VAL A 203 20.09 3.19 -9.37
N THR A 204 21.31 2.70 -9.25
CA THR A 204 21.74 1.89 -8.10
C THR A 204 22.38 2.81 -7.08
N VAL A 205 21.98 2.66 -5.81
CA VAL A 205 22.68 3.25 -4.66
C VAL A 205 23.35 2.13 -3.88
N LYS A 206 24.64 2.29 -3.60
CA LYS A 206 25.39 1.49 -2.63
C LYS A 206 25.45 2.31 -1.33
N VAL A 207 25.03 1.73 -0.24
CA VAL A 207 25.13 2.34 1.08
C VAL A 207 26.29 1.66 1.79
N GLY A 208 27.28 2.43 2.16
CA GLY A 208 28.40 1.99 2.98
C GLY A 208 28.17 2.28 4.46
N ALA A 209 29.07 1.80 5.31
CA ALA A 209 29.05 2.14 6.72
C ALA A 209 29.14 3.67 6.91
N GLY A 210 28.36 4.20 7.82
CA GLY A 210 28.48 5.59 8.25
C GLY A 210 29.69 5.74 9.22
N ILE A 211 30.30 6.89 9.21
CA ILE A 211 31.29 7.25 10.25
C ILE A 211 30.50 7.62 11.51
N ALA A 212 30.66 6.85 12.57
CA ALA A 212 30.03 7.12 13.86
C ALA A 212 30.85 8.13 14.67
N SER A 213 32.19 8.03 14.64
CA SER A 213 33.07 9.02 15.25
C SER A 213 34.47 8.94 14.65
N VAL A 214 35.19 10.06 14.76
CA VAL A 214 36.61 10.17 14.45
C VAL A 214 37.29 10.75 15.67
N SER A 215 38.34 10.11 16.18
CA SER A 215 39.12 10.62 17.30
C SER A 215 40.59 10.40 17.04
N ALA A 216 41.40 11.41 17.36
CA ALA A 216 42.85 11.24 17.43
C ALA A 216 43.18 10.38 18.65
N VAL A 217 44.01 9.35 18.46
CA VAL A 217 44.44 8.45 19.53
C VAL A 217 45.85 8.82 20.00
N ARG A 218 46.71 9.23 19.08
CA ARG A 218 48.06 9.78 19.29
C ARG A 218 48.53 10.43 18.01
N LYS A 219 49.70 11.09 18.04
CA LYS A 219 50.31 11.69 16.84
C LYS A 219 50.33 10.63 15.71
N ASN A 220 49.83 11.00 14.57
CA ASN A 220 49.70 10.13 13.36
C ASN A 220 48.81 8.89 13.48
N VAL A 221 47.92 8.79 14.48
CA VAL A 221 46.95 7.68 14.60
C VAL A 221 45.57 8.24 14.81
N ILE A 222 44.68 7.96 13.87
CA ILE A 222 43.27 8.35 13.93
C ILE A 222 42.41 7.08 14.07
N ARG A 223 41.51 7.07 15.05
CA ARG A 223 40.49 6.05 15.20
C ARG A 223 39.23 6.49 14.49
N VAL A 224 38.79 5.74 13.50
CA VAL A 224 37.51 5.91 12.82
C VAL A 224 36.59 4.78 13.29
N ILE A 225 35.49 5.15 13.94
CA ILE A 225 34.41 4.22 14.29
C ILE A 225 33.35 4.31 13.21
N LEU A 226 33.14 3.20 12.50
CA LEU A 226 32.05 3.07 11.54
C LEU A 226 30.81 2.50 12.26
N THR A 227 29.63 2.85 11.80
CA THR A 227 28.38 2.25 12.29
C THR A 227 28.45 0.73 12.07
N GLY A 228 28.52 -0.04 13.17
CA GLY A 228 28.64 -1.50 13.16
C GLY A 228 30.05 -2.07 13.01
N LYS A 229 31.11 -1.24 12.81
CA LYS A 229 32.50 -1.69 12.71
C LYS A 229 33.46 -0.69 13.33
N LYS A 230 34.52 -1.22 13.96
CA LYS A 230 35.62 -0.41 14.50
C LYS A 230 36.85 -0.64 13.65
N SER A 231 37.45 0.44 13.14
CA SER A 231 38.71 0.36 12.41
C SER A 231 39.69 1.43 12.88
N ILE A 232 40.96 1.11 12.82
CA ILE A 232 42.07 2.03 13.10
C ILE A 232 42.81 2.25 11.78
N ILE A 233 42.89 3.51 11.36
CA ILE A 233 43.62 3.90 10.17
C ILE A 233 44.91 4.57 10.67
N ARG A 234 46.05 4.09 10.19
CA ARG A 234 47.35 4.74 10.38
C ARG A 234 47.65 5.59 9.15
N SER A 235 48.03 6.81 9.33
CA SER A 235 48.61 7.65 8.29
C SER A 235 50.11 7.51 8.29
#